data_c0ca4b03ec6b4fb4789bef5c18505aa3
#
_entry.id   c0ca4b03ec6b4fb4789bef5c18505aa3
#
_cell.length_a   1.000
_cell.length_b   1.000
_cell.length_c   1.000
_cell.angle_alpha   90.00
_cell.angle_beta   90.00
_cell.angle_gamma   90.00
#
_symmetry.space_group_name_H-M   'P 1'
#
loop_
_entity.id
_entity.type
_entity.pdbx_description
1 polymer ?
#
loop_
_entity_poly.entity_id
_entity_poly.type
_entity_poly.pdbx_seq_one_letter_code
_entity_poly.pdbx_strand_id
1 'polypeptide(L)'
;THTQVDAFGENFEATSNGFIDFLLHDENGFPLAVLEAKAENKNPLVGKEQARRYAREQNCRYIILSNGNLHYFWDVEHGNPYLITQFPTAGSIQRYRRFQPDPSKLATEIVGRDYIARTQMPGYESEAGWQNTAERPAFVEKNNLRFLRDYQKRALNALQDAVAEGSTRFLFEMATGTGKTLTSAAVIKLFLRTGNA
;
A
#
# COMPACT_ATOMS: atom_id res chain seq x y z
N THR A 1 -16.99 -7.51 17.21
CA THR A 1 -17.96 -6.97 18.18
C THR A 1 -17.89 -5.45 18.05
N HIS A 2 -19.01 -4.83 17.66
CA HIS A 2 -19.12 -3.38 17.59
C HIS A 2 -19.72 -2.93 18.92
N THR A 3 -19.01 -2.11 19.64
CA THR A 3 -19.54 -1.53 20.86
C THR A 3 -19.81 -0.06 20.59
N GLN A 4 -21.06 0.34 20.68
CA GLN A 4 -21.46 1.74 20.66
C GLN A 4 -21.01 2.36 21.99
N VAL A 5 -20.40 3.51 21.97
CA VAL A 5 -19.73 4.09 23.15
C VAL A 5 -20.71 4.47 24.25
N ASP A 6 -21.96 4.74 23.90
CA ASP A 6 -23.07 4.94 24.86
C ASP A 6 -23.36 3.71 25.75
N ALA A 7 -22.81 2.52 25.38
CA ALA A 7 -22.94 1.32 26.22
C ALA A 7 -21.91 1.27 27.36
N PHE A 8 -20.96 2.17 27.43
CA PHE A 8 -19.93 2.21 28.46
C PHE A 8 -20.28 3.06 29.68
N GLY A 9 -21.55 3.38 29.87
CA GLY A 9 -22.03 3.99 31.12
C GLY A 9 -21.37 5.32 31.47
N GLU A 10 -21.82 5.87 32.58
CA GLU A 10 -21.54 7.22 33.11
C GLU A 10 -20.04 7.59 33.35
N ASN A 11 -19.10 6.70 33.08
CA ASN A 11 -17.66 6.93 33.26
C ASN A 11 -16.94 7.38 31.98
N PHE A 12 -17.62 7.57 30.88
CA PHE A 12 -17.10 8.31 29.74
C PHE A 12 -17.30 9.81 30.00
N GLU A 13 -16.79 10.25 31.15
CA GLU A 13 -16.62 11.66 31.39
C GLU A 13 -15.73 12.22 30.28
N ALA A 14 -16.39 12.96 29.43
CA ALA A 14 -15.85 14.11 28.76
C ALA A 14 -14.33 14.09 28.60
N THR A 15 -13.84 13.40 27.54
CA THR A 15 -12.76 14.05 26.83
C THR A 15 -13.27 15.45 26.55
N SER A 16 -12.57 16.47 26.96
CA SER A 16 -13.08 17.84 27.06
C SER A 16 -13.61 18.43 25.74
N ASN A 17 -13.84 17.66 24.69
CA ASN A 17 -14.16 18.08 23.33
C ASN A 17 -14.98 17.11 22.46
N GLY A 18 -15.73 16.16 23.00
CA GLY A 18 -16.66 15.38 22.19
C GLY A 18 -16.60 13.85 22.41
N PHE A 19 -17.51 13.12 21.79
CA PHE A 19 -17.64 11.66 21.90
C PHE A 19 -17.04 10.97 20.68
N ILE A 20 -16.47 9.77 20.90
CA ILE A 20 -16.11 8.83 19.84
C ILE A 20 -17.41 8.20 19.32
N ASP A 21 -17.64 8.19 18.00
CA ASP A 21 -18.84 7.55 17.47
C ASP A 21 -18.77 6.03 17.68
N PHE A 22 -17.66 5.38 17.35
CA PHE A 22 -17.47 3.95 17.59
C PHE A 22 -16.01 3.62 17.89
N LEU A 23 -15.80 2.75 18.88
CA LEU A 23 -14.53 2.13 19.19
C LEU A 23 -14.60 0.64 18.82
N LEU A 24 -13.81 0.23 17.86
CA LEU A 24 -13.74 -1.17 17.42
C LEU A 24 -12.68 -1.89 18.23
N HIS A 25 -13.00 -3.08 18.72
CA HIS A 25 -12.10 -3.92 19.49
C HIS A 25 -11.66 -5.16 18.71
N ASP A 26 -10.50 -5.68 19.05
CA ASP A 26 -10.06 -6.98 18.57
C ASP A 26 -10.77 -8.14 19.33
N GLU A 27 -10.42 -9.38 18.99
CA GLU A 27 -10.99 -10.58 19.60
C GLU A 27 -10.70 -10.70 21.11
N ASN A 28 -9.68 -10.01 21.60
CA ASN A 28 -9.26 -9.99 23.00
C ASN A 28 -9.87 -8.81 23.78
N GLY A 29 -10.67 -7.97 23.11
CA GLY A 29 -11.28 -6.78 23.72
C GLY A 29 -10.37 -5.55 23.77
N PHE A 30 -9.20 -5.57 23.12
CA PHE A 30 -8.35 -4.39 23.05
C PHE A 30 -8.79 -3.43 21.95
N PRO A 31 -8.69 -2.11 22.17
CA PRO A 31 -8.97 -1.10 21.17
C PRO A 31 -8.17 -1.33 19.89
N LEU A 32 -8.85 -1.45 18.75
CA LEU A 32 -8.28 -1.76 17.46
C LEU A 32 -8.32 -0.54 16.52
N ALA A 33 -9.47 0.09 16.41
CA ALA A 33 -9.66 1.23 15.53
C ALA A 33 -10.79 2.15 16.05
N VAL A 34 -10.65 3.43 15.81
CA VAL A 34 -11.70 4.43 15.96
C VAL A 34 -12.44 4.55 14.63
N LEU A 35 -13.77 4.52 14.67
CA LEU A 35 -14.61 4.85 13.53
C LEU A 35 -15.34 6.17 13.82
N GLU A 36 -15.10 7.15 13.00
CA GLU A 36 -15.77 8.45 13.02
C GLU A 36 -16.78 8.51 11.88
N ALA A 37 -18.04 8.72 12.20
CA ALA A 37 -19.13 8.79 11.23
C ALA A 37 -19.57 10.24 11.00
N LYS A 38 -19.86 10.57 9.77
CA LYS A 38 -20.44 11.87 9.39
C LYS A 38 -21.73 11.67 8.62
N ALA A 39 -22.58 12.67 8.63
CA ALA A 39 -23.80 12.65 7.84
C ALA A 39 -23.48 12.44 6.36
N GLU A 40 -24.34 11.75 5.63
CA GLU A 40 -24.16 11.34 4.24
C GLU A 40 -23.77 12.50 3.31
N ASN A 41 -24.27 13.69 3.55
CA ASN A 41 -24.00 14.90 2.79
C ASN A 41 -22.69 15.62 3.18
N LYS A 42 -21.91 15.07 4.13
CA LYS A 42 -20.64 15.64 4.56
C LYS A 42 -19.47 14.79 4.09
N ASN A 43 -18.35 15.44 3.79
CA ASN A 43 -17.11 14.72 3.51
C ASN A 43 -16.60 14.06 4.80
N PRO A 44 -16.33 12.74 4.83
CA PRO A 44 -15.80 12.06 6.00
C PRO A 44 -14.51 12.68 6.56
N LEU A 45 -13.68 13.25 5.70
CA LEU A 45 -12.40 13.87 6.07
C LEU A 45 -12.55 15.09 6.99
N VAL A 46 -13.74 15.68 7.09
CA VAL A 46 -14.00 16.77 8.06
C VAL A 46 -13.79 16.31 9.51
N GLY A 47 -14.06 15.01 9.80
CA GLY A 47 -13.82 14.41 11.12
C GLY A 47 -12.38 14.00 11.41
N LYS A 48 -11.46 14.18 10.47
CA LYS A 48 -10.09 13.65 10.54
C LYS A 48 -9.35 14.03 11.83
N GLU A 49 -9.31 15.30 12.19
CA GLU A 49 -8.54 15.75 13.37
C GLU A 49 -9.23 15.38 14.70
N GLN A 50 -10.55 15.31 14.70
CA GLN A 50 -11.33 14.80 15.84
C GLN A 50 -11.01 13.32 16.07
N ALA A 51 -11.15 12.49 15.06
CA ALA A 51 -10.86 11.06 15.12
C ALA A 51 -9.39 10.78 15.52
N ARG A 52 -8.46 11.61 15.04
CA ARG A 52 -7.02 11.48 15.40
C ARG A 52 -6.77 11.73 16.88
N ARG A 53 -7.44 12.71 17.50
CA ARG A 53 -7.34 12.95 18.95
C ARG A 53 -7.87 11.75 19.71
N TYR A 54 -9.05 11.26 19.36
CA TYR A 54 -9.65 10.09 19.99
C TYR A 54 -8.78 8.83 19.87
N ALA A 55 -8.23 8.58 18.67
CA ALA A 55 -7.35 7.45 18.45
C ALA A 55 -6.13 7.50 19.37
N ARG A 56 -5.54 8.68 19.57
CA ARG A 56 -4.41 8.87 20.50
C ARG A 56 -4.81 8.62 21.95
N GLU A 57 -5.95 9.14 22.39
CA GLU A 57 -6.44 8.95 23.75
C GLU A 57 -6.77 7.49 24.06
N GLN A 58 -7.26 6.74 23.07
CA GLN A 58 -7.56 5.32 23.17
C GLN A 58 -6.38 4.39 22.83
N ASN A 59 -5.21 4.97 22.55
CA ASN A 59 -4.04 4.23 22.08
C ASN A 59 -4.34 3.36 20.84
N CYS A 60 -5.23 3.86 19.98
CA CYS A 60 -5.57 3.23 18.71
C CYS A 60 -4.68 3.75 17.58
N ARG A 61 -4.12 2.83 16.83
CA ARG A 61 -3.32 3.17 15.65
C ARG A 61 -4.17 3.45 14.40
N TYR A 62 -5.35 2.86 14.33
CA TYR A 62 -6.16 2.87 13.12
C TYR A 62 -7.42 3.71 13.29
N ILE A 63 -7.77 4.40 12.20
CA ILE A 63 -8.99 5.21 12.12
C ILE A 63 -9.73 4.83 10.85
N ILE A 64 -11.05 4.76 10.94
CA ILE A 64 -11.96 4.69 9.82
C ILE A 64 -12.81 5.96 9.84
N LEU A 65 -12.84 6.69 8.73
CA LEU A 65 -13.72 7.84 8.55
C LEU A 65 -14.79 7.48 7.54
N SER A 66 -16.05 7.67 7.86
CA SER A 66 -17.16 7.26 7.01
C SER A 66 -18.31 8.26 7.01
N ASN A 67 -19.03 8.34 5.88
CA ASN A 67 -20.34 9.00 5.79
C ASN A 67 -21.43 8.04 5.23
N GLY A 68 -21.15 6.73 5.25
CA GLY A 68 -22.02 5.72 4.67
C GLY A 68 -21.73 5.40 3.21
N ASN A 69 -21.33 6.39 2.41
CA ASN A 69 -21.05 6.23 0.96
C ASN A 69 -19.55 6.18 0.66
N LEU A 70 -18.76 6.93 1.42
CA LEU A 70 -17.31 7.01 1.28
C LEU A 70 -16.66 6.56 2.58
N HIS A 71 -15.64 5.72 2.46
CA HIS A 71 -14.90 5.20 3.59
C HIS A 71 -13.42 5.45 3.39
N TYR A 72 -12.76 5.97 4.42
CA TYR A 72 -11.32 6.15 4.45
C TYR A 72 -10.72 5.34 5.58
N PHE A 73 -9.62 4.65 5.31
CA PHE A 73 -8.79 4.01 6.31
C PHE A 73 -7.54 4.86 6.55
N TRP A 74 -7.14 4.96 7.80
CA TRP A 74 -5.96 5.72 8.18
C TRP A 74 -5.15 5.00 9.25
N ASP A 75 -3.90 4.74 8.94
CA ASP A 75 -2.87 4.42 9.90
C ASP A 75 -2.24 5.71 10.38
N VAL A 76 -2.47 6.12 11.63
CA VAL A 76 -2.01 7.42 12.16
C VAL A 76 -0.50 7.53 12.31
N GLU A 77 0.21 6.40 12.30
CA GLU A 77 1.67 6.34 12.32
C GLU A 77 2.26 6.50 10.91
N HIS A 78 1.48 6.20 9.87
CA HIS A 78 1.96 6.18 8.49
C HIS A 78 1.01 6.90 7.53
N GLY A 79 1.43 8.04 7.03
CA GLY A 79 0.77 8.71 5.92
C GLY A 79 -0.54 9.44 6.25
N ASN A 80 -1.42 9.50 5.26
CA ASN A 80 -2.72 10.17 5.30
C ASN A 80 -3.86 9.16 5.08
N PRO A 81 -5.10 9.51 5.45
CA PRO A 81 -6.25 8.69 5.11
C PRO A 81 -6.34 8.40 3.61
N TYR A 82 -6.64 7.18 3.24
CA TYR A 82 -6.87 6.77 1.86
C TYR A 82 -8.24 6.09 1.71
N LEU A 83 -8.81 6.24 0.52
CA LEU A 83 -10.12 5.70 0.20
C LEU A 83 -10.08 4.17 0.19
N ILE A 84 -11.08 3.54 0.81
CA ILE A 84 -11.31 2.10 0.78
C ILE A 84 -12.72 1.82 0.28
N THR A 85 -12.92 0.70 -0.40
CA THR A 85 -14.20 0.26 -0.95
C THR A 85 -14.96 -0.67 -0.01
N GLN A 86 -14.28 -1.23 0.98
CA GLN A 86 -14.84 -2.14 1.97
C GLN A 86 -14.21 -1.87 3.34
N PHE A 87 -14.99 -2.09 4.40
CA PHE A 87 -14.46 -2.01 5.75
C PHE A 87 -13.44 -3.13 5.98
N PRO A 88 -12.28 -2.82 6.59
CA PRO A 88 -11.31 -3.83 6.93
C PRO A 88 -11.86 -4.78 8.01
N THR A 89 -11.53 -6.05 7.91
CA THR A 89 -11.78 -7.02 8.96
C THR A 89 -10.69 -6.93 10.05
N ALA A 90 -10.98 -7.39 11.26
CA ALA A 90 -9.99 -7.47 12.34
C ALA A 90 -8.73 -8.24 11.87
N GLY A 91 -8.91 -9.36 11.16
CA GLY A 91 -7.80 -10.14 10.61
C GLY A 91 -7.00 -9.41 9.54
N SER A 92 -7.63 -8.54 8.72
CA SER A 92 -6.89 -7.72 7.74
C SER A 92 -6.07 -6.62 8.40
N ILE A 93 -6.62 -5.98 9.44
CA ILE A 93 -5.88 -4.98 10.24
C ILE A 93 -4.72 -5.63 10.98
N GLN A 94 -4.89 -6.83 11.55
CA GLN A 94 -3.81 -7.57 12.20
C GLN A 94 -2.69 -7.94 11.20
N ARG A 95 -3.04 -8.38 10.00
CA ARG A 95 -2.03 -8.64 8.93
C ARG A 95 -1.32 -7.36 8.54
N TYR A 96 -2.02 -6.26 8.37
CA TYR A 96 -1.43 -4.95 8.07
C TYR A 96 -0.46 -4.52 9.18
N ARG A 97 -0.83 -4.71 10.46
CA ARG A 97 0.03 -4.39 11.61
C ARG A 97 1.31 -5.23 11.65
N ARG A 98 1.25 -6.48 11.17
CA ARG A 98 2.42 -7.39 11.09
C ARG A 98 3.29 -7.11 9.88
N PHE A 99 2.77 -6.38 8.90
CA PHE A 99 3.52 -6.03 7.71
C PHE A 99 4.63 -5.04 8.10
N GLN A 100 5.86 -5.49 7.92
CA GLN A 100 7.05 -4.66 8.14
C GLN A 100 7.80 -4.58 6.81
N PRO A 101 7.73 -3.45 6.11
CA PRO A 101 8.50 -3.26 4.90
C PRO A 101 9.99 -3.32 5.19
N ASP A 102 10.74 -3.89 4.27
CA ASP A 102 12.22 -3.96 4.31
C ASP A 102 12.82 -3.03 3.24
N PRO A 103 13.02 -1.74 3.56
CA PRO A 103 13.59 -0.78 2.62
C PRO A 103 15.00 -1.17 2.14
N SER A 104 15.80 -1.79 3.03
CA SER A 104 17.16 -2.21 2.67
C SER A 104 17.15 -3.26 1.58
N LYS A 105 16.26 -4.24 1.68
CA LYS A 105 16.09 -5.28 0.68
C LYS A 105 15.58 -4.70 -0.64
N LEU A 106 14.66 -3.71 -0.57
CA LEU A 106 14.18 -3.03 -1.76
C LEU A 106 15.29 -2.25 -2.45
N ALA A 107 16.08 -1.49 -1.71
CA ALA A 107 17.18 -0.69 -2.23
C ALA A 107 18.29 -1.54 -2.89
N THR A 108 18.48 -2.79 -2.44
CA THR A 108 19.57 -3.67 -2.91
C THR A 108 19.14 -4.74 -3.91
N GLU A 109 17.85 -4.87 -4.23
CA GLU A 109 17.38 -5.85 -5.23
C GLU A 109 17.96 -5.55 -6.60
N ILE A 110 18.47 -6.59 -7.27
CA ILE A 110 19.10 -6.45 -8.58
C ILE A 110 18.05 -6.39 -9.68
N VAL A 111 17.95 -5.23 -10.33
CA VAL A 111 17.06 -4.99 -11.47
C VAL A 111 17.83 -5.09 -12.78
N GLY A 112 17.84 -6.27 -13.38
CA GLY A 112 18.42 -6.52 -14.71
C GLY A 112 17.51 -6.04 -15.85
N ARG A 113 18.07 -5.99 -17.07
CA ARG A 113 17.31 -5.70 -18.29
C ARG A 113 16.15 -6.68 -18.50
N ASP A 114 16.35 -7.91 -18.14
CA ASP A 114 15.43 -9.04 -18.26
C ASP A 114 14.52 -9.24 -17.04
N TYR A 115 14.48 -8.25 -16.14
CA TYR A 115 13.75 -8.33 -14.88
C TYR A 115 12.30 -8.79 -15.04
N ILE A 116 11.61 -8.33 -16.10
CA ILE A 116 10.24 -8.76 -16.42
C ILE A 116 10.24 -10.08 -17.20
N ALA A 117 11.13 -10.25 -18.18
CA ALA A 117 11.19 -11.45 -19.00
C ALA A 117 11.37 -12.72 -18.17
N ARG A 118 12.21 -12.69 -17.13
CA ARG A 118 12.40 -13.80 -16.17
C ARG A 118 11.12 -14.19 -15.41
N THR A 119 10.16 -13.30 -15.28
CA THR A 119 8.85 -13.62 -14.68
C THR A 119 7.90 -14.22 -15.71
N GLN A 120 7.96 -13.72 -16.94
CA GLN A 120 7.13 -14.22 -18.03
C GLN A 120 7.52 -15.66 -18.43
N MET A 121 8.83 -15.91 -18.50
CA MET A 121 9.38 -17.21 -18.90
C MET A 121 10.66 -17.49 -18.08
N PRO A 122 10.52 -18.13 -16.91
CA PRO A 122 11.68 -18.54 -16.12
C PRO A 122 12.59 -19.48 -16.91
N GLY A 123 13.89 -19.20 -16.89
CA GLY A 123 14.87 -20.03 -17.61
C GLY A 123 14.91 -19.85 -19.13
N TYR A 124 14.28 -18.82 -19.67
CA TYR A 124 14.25 -18.51 -21.12
C TYR A 124 15.64 -18.50 -21.77
N GLU A 125 16.69 -18.18 -20.99
CA GLU A 125 18.07 -18.14 -21.47
C GLU A 125 18.59 -19.52 -21.91
N SER A 126 17.98 -20.60 -21.44
CA SER A 126 18.32 -21.99 -21.80
C SER A 126 17.61 -22.50 -23.06
N GLU A 127 16.66 -21.73 -23.57
CA GLU A 127 15.90 -22.10 -24.76
C GLU A 127 16.75 -22.00 -26.03
N ALA A 128 16.63 -22.98 -26.92
CA ALA A 128 17.41 -23.03 -28.17
C ALA A 128 17.23 -21.78 -29.04
N GLY A 129 15.97 -21.27 -29.13
CA GLY A 129 15.66 -20.06 -29.89
C GLY A 129 16.27 -18.79 -29.28
N TRP A 130 16.54 -18.78 -27.96
CA TRP A 130 17.27 -17.67 -27.31
C TRP A 130 18.78 -17.80 -27.50
N GLN A 131 19.31 -19.02 -27.42
CA GLN A 131 20.75 -19.27 -27.57
C GLN A 131 21.23 -19.00 -29.00
N ASN A 132 20.39 -19.28 -30.00
CA ASN A 132 20.69 -18.89 -31.39
C ASN A 132 20.47 -17.38 -31.59
N THR A 133 21.56 -16.65 -31.75
CA THR A 133 21.52 -15.19 -31.89
C THR A 133 20.67 -14.72 -33.07
N ALA A 134 20.63 -15.48 -34.17
CA ALA A 134 19.84 -15.14 -35.37
C ALA A 134 18.33 -15.33 -35.12
N GLU A 135 17.95 -16.30 -34.30
CA GLU A 135 16.53 -16.62 -33.98
C GLU A 135 15.99 -15.83 -32.77
N ARG A 136 16.87 -15.24 -31.96
CA ARG A 136 16.51 -14.55 -30.74
C ARG A 136 15.42 -13.48 -30.92
N PRO A 137 15.44 -12.62 -31.95
CA PRO A 137 14.37 -11.64 -32.15
C PRO A 137 13.00 -12.29 -32.35
N ALA A 138 12.93 -13.34 -33.20
CA ALA A 138 11.70 -14.09 -33.43
C ALA A 138 11.23 -14.84 -32.19
N PHE A 139 12.16 -15.40 -31.40
CA PHE A 139 11.87 -16.03 -30.11
C PHE A 139 11.26 -15.04 -29.11
N VAL A 140 11.82 -13.84 -28.99
CA VAL A 140 11.32 -12.79 -28.10
C VAL A 140 9.91 -12.36 -28.51
N GLU A 141 9.68 -12.17 -29.81
CA GLU A 141 8.37 -11.80 -30.36
C GLU A 141 7.33 -12.89 -30.13
N LYS A 142 7.65 -14.12 -30.50
CA LYS A 142 6.77 -15.31 -30.35
C LYS A 142 6.32 -15.50 -28.89
N ASN A 143 7.22 -15.33 -27.95
CA ASN A 143 6.95 -15.53 -26.52
C ASN A 143 6.53 -14.23 -25.83
N ASN A 144 6.38 -13.12 -26.57
CA ASN A 144 6.01 -11.80 -26.05
C ASN A 144 6.86 -11.34 -24.87
N LEU A 145 8.14 -11.69 -24.86
CA LEU A 145 9.05 -11.35 -23.77
C LEU A 145 9.30 -9.84 -23.70
N ARG A 146 9.25 -9.30 -22.51
CA ARG A 146 9.45 -7.87 -22.28
C ARG A 146 10.73 -7.60 -21.51
N PHE A 147 11.59 -6.79 -22.13
CA PHE A 147 12.85 -6.35 -21.56
C PHE A 147 12.78 -4.87 -21.21
N LEU A 148 13.33 -4.52 -20.05
CA LEU A 148 13.41 -3.12 -19.63
C LEU A 148 14.40 -2.37 -20.54
N ARG A 149 13.99 -1.20 -20.97
CA ARG A 149 14.88 -0.24 -21.65
C ARG A 149 15.76 0.47 -20.62
N ASP A 150 16.89 1.00 -21.05
CA ASP A 150 17.87 1.60 -20.14
C ASP A 150 17.29 2.75 -19.28
N TYR A 151 16.43 3.58 -19.85
CA TYR A 151 15.78 4.64 -19.09
C TYR A 151 14.77 4.10 -18.05
N GLN A 152 14.12 2.96 -18.32
CA GLN A 152 13.23 2.30 -17.35
C GLN A 152 14.04 1.71 -16.19
N LYS A 153 15.19 1.09 -16.49
CA LYS A 153 16.14 0.64 -15.47
C LYS A 153 16.62 1.81 -14.61
N ARG A 154 17.03 2.92 -15.25
CA ARG A 154 17.44 4.13 -14.50
C ARG A 154 16.34 4.65 -13.59
N ALA A 155 15.09 4.60 -14.03
CA ALA A 155 13.95 5.01 -13.20
C ALA A 155 13.77 4.12 -11.97
N LEU A 156 13.95 2.78 -12.11
CA LEU A 156 13.89 1.87 -10.95
C LEU A 156 15.10 2.08 -10.03
N ASN A 157 16.30 2.25 -10.56
CA ASN A 157 17.48 2.52 -9.74
C ASN A 157 17.31 3.83 -8.95
N ALA A 158 16.81 4.90 -9.59
CA ALA A 158 16.53 6.16 -8.90
C ALA A 158 15.48 6.00 -7.78
N LEU A 159 14.48 5.11 -7.95
CA LEU A 159 13.57 4.74 -6.87
C LEU A 159 14.32 4.05 -5.72
N GLN A 160 15.19 3.10 -6.05
CA GLN A 160 15.99 2.36 -5.05
C GLN A 160 16.92 3.30 -4.28
N ASP A 161 17.58 4.23 -4.97
CA ASP A 161 18.42 5.26 -4.34
C ASP A 161 17.61 6.14 -3.39
N ALA A 162 16.44 6.61 -3.83
CA ALA A 162 15.55 7.41 -3.00
C ALA A 162 15.02 6.63 -1.79
N VAL A 163 14.78 5.32 -1.91
CA VAL A 163 14.42 4.46 -0.76
C VAL A 163 15.58 4.35 0.22
N ALA A 164 16.81 4.19 -0.28
CA ALA A 164 18.01 4.15 0.57
C ALA A 164 18.19 5.45 1.35
N GLU A 165 17.76 6.59 0.81
CA GLU A 165 17.73 7.91 1.44
C GLU A 165 16.51 8.12 2.36
N GLY A 166 15.63 7.12 2.50
CA GLY A 166 14.47 7.17 3.39
C GLY A 166 13.18 7.74 2.76
N SER A 167 13.14 7.93 1.45
CA SER A 167 11.92 8.37 0.76
C SER A 167 10.85 7.28 0.78
N THR A 168 9.59 7.68 1.01
CA THR A 168 8.43 6.77 1.05
C THR A 168 7.39 7.08 -0.02
N ARG A 169 7.61 8.10 -0.85
CA ARG A 169 6.71 8.54 -1.92
C ARG A 169 7.51 8.82 -3.18
N PHE A 170 7.03 8.32 -4.30
CA PHE A 170 7.73 8.39 -5.58
C PHE A 170 6.79 8.87 -6.67
N LEU A 171 7.30 9.74 -7.55
CA LEU A 171 6.60 10.19 -8.73
C LEU A 171 7.43 9.84 -9.97
N PHE A 172 6.83 9.09 -10.90
CA PHE A 172 7.42 8.81 -12.21
C PHE A 172 6.76 9.68 -13.26
N GLU A 173 7.50 10.61 -13.84
CA GLU A 173 7.06 11.37 -15.00
C GLU A 173 7.58 10.70 -16.28
N MET A 174 6.66 10.24 -17.11
CA MET A 174 6.98 9.51 -18.34
C MET A 174 6.08 9.95 -19.49
N ALA A 175 6.67 10.22 -20.65
CA ALA A 175 5.94 10.58 -21.85
C ALA A 175 5.03 9.44 -22.35
N THR A 176 4.06 9.77 -23.19
CA THR A 176 3.19 8.77 -23.85
C THR A 176 4.03 7.87 -24.76
N GLY A 177 3.71 6.56 -24.79
CA GLY A 177 4.44 5.59 -25.63
C GLY A 177 5.76 5.09 -25.07
N THR A 178 6.24 5.60 -23.93
CA THR A 178 7.52 5.17 -23.32
C THR A 178 7.42 3.89 -22.48
N GLY A 179 6.29 3.19 -22.51
CA GLY A 179 6.12 1.93 -21.78
C GLY A 179 5.89 2.11 -20.28
N LYS A 180 5.08 3.09 -19.88
CA LYS A 180 4.63 3.30 -18.50
C LYS A 180 4.16 2.02 -17.83
N THR A 181 3.33 1.24 -18.51
CA THR A 181 2.79 -0.04 -18.02
C THR A 181 3.90 -1.04 -17.65
N LEU A 182 4.95 -1.15 -18.49
CA LEU A 182 6.07 -2.04 -18.21
C LEU A 182 6.89 -1.56 -16.99
N THR A 183 7.10 -0.26 -16.88
CA THR A 183 7.78 0.34 -15.72
C THR A 183 6.96 0.11 -14.45
N SER A 184 5.64 0.34 -14.48
CA SER A 184 4.75 0.07 -13.34
C SER A 184 4.77 -1.41 -12.93
N ALA A 185 4.73 -2.33 -13.90
CA ALA A 185 4.84 -3.76 -13.63
C ALA A 185 6.18 -4.12 -12.96
N ALA A 186 7.28 -3.48 -13.38
CA ALA A 186 8.59 -3.69 -12.79
C ALA A 186 8.67 -3.13 -11.35
N VAL A 187 8.06 -1.97 -11.08
CA VAL A 187 7.94 -1.41 -9.72
C VAL A 187 7.14 -2.34 -8.83
N ILE A 188 5.96 -2.78 -9.26
CA ILE A 188 5.11 -3.72 -8.49
C ILE A 188 5.90 -5.00 -8.19
N LYS A 189 6.58 -5.58 -9.20
CA LYS A 189 7.41 -6.76 -9.00
C LYS A 189 8.52 -6.51 -7.98
N LEU A 190 9.18 -5.36 -8.03
CA LEU A 190 10.24 -4.98 -7.10
C LEU A 190 9.72 -4.99 -5.65
N PHE A 191 8.59 -4.34 -5.40
CA PHE A 191 7.98 -4.29 -4.08
C PHE A 191 7.54 -5.68 -3.59
N LEU A 192 6.88 -6.48 -4.45
CA LEU A 192 6.46 -7.84 -4.11
C LEU A 192 7.65 -8.77 -3.78
N ARG A 193 8.70 -8.76 -4.60
CA ARG A 193 9.88 -9.60 -4.38
C ARG A 193 10.62 -9.29 -3.10
N THR A 194 10.60 -8.05 -2.70
CA THR A 194 11.32 -7.57 -1.52
C THR A 194 10.45 -7.56 -0.25
N GLY A 195 9.17 -7.98 -0.37
CA GLY A 195 8.24 -8.01 0.76
C GLY A 195 7.81 -6.61 1.22
N ASN A 196 7.81 -5.63 0.32
CA ASN A 196 7.42 -4.24 0.59
C ASN A 196 6.03 -3.87 0.04
N ALA A 197 5.22 -4.88 -0.35
CA ALA A 197 3.82 -4.73 -0.80
C ALA A 197 2.95 -5.87 -0.26
#